data_ac94ebfbc071a800aeb83eaa713c22c9
#
_entry.id   ac94ebfbc071a800aeb83eaa713c22c9
#
_cell.length_a   1.000
_cell.length_b   1.000
_cell.length_c   1.000
_cell.angle_alpha   90.00
_cell.angle_beta   90.00
_cell.angle_gamma   90.00
#
_symmetry.space_group_name_H-M   'P 1'
#
loop_
_entity.id
_entity.type
_entity.pdbx_description
1 polymer ?
#
loop_
_entity_poly.entity_id
_entity_poly.type
_entity_poly.pdbx_seq_one_letter_code
_entity_poly.pdbx_strand_id
1 'polypeptide(L)'
;MNSDSAVPGLNRDNAHARIIRIPTSTTEQRRIAHVLGTLDDKIENNRKTAKTLEAMAQAIFQSWFVDFDPVRAKMAGESRESICKRLKITPEILDLFPDRLVDSELGEIPEGWEVRSLGELVNIIKGRSYKSEELSESETALVTLKSFARGGGYRVDGLKRSLKNHSKSRSV
;
A
#
# COMPACT_ATOMS: atom_id res chain seq x y z
N MET A 1 -2.87 3.61 46.90
CA MET A 1 -3.70 2.69 46.07
C MET A 1 -3.30 2.95 44.64
N ASN A 2 -2.48 2.07 44.06
CA ASN A 2 -2.06 2.13 42.65
C ASN A 2 -3.22 1.58 41.80
N SER A 3 -3.84 2.42 41.01
CA SER A 3 -4.68 1.96 39.91
C SER A 3 -3.75 1.63 38.72
N ASP A 4 -3.19 0.42 38.74
CA ASP A 4 -2.46 -0.10 37.58
C ASP A 4 -3.47 -0.34 36.47
N SER A 5 -3.55 0.61 35.55
CA SER A 5 -4.15 0.40 34.24
C SER A 5 -3.31 -0.64 33.50
N ALA A 6 -3.93 -1.72 33.03
CA ALA A 6 -3.29 -2.81 32.31
C ALA A 6 -2.71 -2.40 30.94
N VAL A 7 -2.77 -1.14 30.59
CA VAL A 7 -2.12 -0.57 29.38
C VAL A 7 -0.89 0.22 29.82
N PRO A 8 0.32 -0.08 29.31
CA PRO A 8 1.49 0.72 29.60
C PRO A 8 1.30 2.14 29.10
N GLY A 9 0.83 3.02 29.96
CA GLY A 9 0.68 4.43 29.70
C GLY A 9 1.88 5.21 30.21
N LEU A 10 2.22 6.31 29.56
CA LEU A 10 3.21 7.24 30.10
C LEU A 10 2.63 7.88 31.40
N ASN A 11 3.25 7.55 32.55
CA ASN A 11 2.88 8.20 33.81
C ASN A 11 3.21 9.69 33.70
N ARG A 12 2.25 10.56 33.98
CA ARG A 12 2.39 12.02 33.91
C ARG A 12 3.57 12.53 34.72
N ASP A 13 3.71 12.04 35.97
CA ASP A 13 4.74 12.49 36.88
C ASP A 13 6.13 12.09 36.40
N ASN A 14 6.28 10.89 35.83
CA ASN A 14 7.51 10.44 35.21
C ASN A 14 7.83 11.25 33.94
N ALA A 15 6.84 11.71 33.20
CA ALA A 15 7.05 12.57 32.04
C ALA A 15 7.54 13.95 32.49
N HIS A 16 6.91 14.53 33.52
CA HIS A 16 7.29 15.84 34.05
C HIS A 16 8.64 15.84 34.78
N ALA A 17 9.04 14.71 35.35
CA ALA A 17 10.36 14.57 36.04
C ALA A 17 11.53 14.46 35.03
N ARG A 18 11.30 14.35 33.75
CA ARG A 18 12.37 14.25 32.76
C ARG A 18 13.04 15.60 32.53
N ILE A 19 14.35 15.64 32.76
CA ILE A 19 15.17 16.80 32.43
C ILE A 19 15.46 16.80 30.94
N ILE A 20 15.06 17.86 30.25
CA ILE A 20 15.35 18.10 28.83
C ILE A 20 16.31 19.29 28.70
N ARG A 21 17.26 19.19 27.79
CA ARG A 21 18.14 20.31 27.45
C ARG A 21 17.53 21.09 26.31
N ILE A 22 17.33 22.38 26.50
CA ILE A 22 16.81 23.28 25.48
C ILE A 22 17.75 24.47 25.28
N PRO A 23 17.89 25.00 24.07
CA PRO A 23 18.62 26.25 23.86
C PRO A 23 17.94 27.40 24.62
N THR A 24 18.74 28.27 25.25
CA THR A 24 18.23 29.44 25.98
C THR A 24 17.79 30.56 25.03
N SER A 25 18.36 30.61 23.83
CA SER A 25 18.00 31.61 22.79
C SER A 25 16.72 31.23 22.07
N THR A 26 15.71 32.11 22.14
CA THR A 26 14.44 31.95 21.39
C THR A 26 14.67 31.97 19.88
N THR A 27 15.69 32.65 19.38
CA THR A 27 16.04 32.64 17.96
C THR A 27 16.53 31.26 17.53
N GLU A 28 17.33 30.62 18.34
CA GLU A 28 17.82 29.24 18.07
C GLU A 28 16.67 28.22 18.14
N GLN A 29 15.80 28.35 19.15
CA GLN A 29 14.59 27.51 19.25
C GLN A 29 13.72 27.63 18.00
N ARG A 30 13.50 28.85 17.48
CA ARG A 30 12.73 29.08 16.24
C ARG A 30 13.41 28.47 15.01
N ARG A 31 14.75 28.55 14.91
CA ARG A 31 15.49 27.91 13.81
C ARG A 31 15.34 26.38 13.83
N ILE A 32 15.49 25.78 15.00
CA ILE A 32 15.29 24.33 15.18
C ILE A 32 13.85 23.94 14.81
N ALA A 33 12.87 24.67 15.36
CA ALA A 33 11.46 24.41 15.06
C ALA A 33 11.14 24.57 13.56
N HIS A 34 11.73 25.56 12.89
CA HIS A 34 11.56 25.76 11.46
C HIS A 34 12.12 24.58 10.64
N VAL A 35 13.34 24.12 10.95
CA VAL A 35 13.95 22.99 10.25
C VAL A 35 13.12 21.72 10.44
N LEU A 36 12.75 21.41 11.68
CA LEU A 36 11.94 20.22 11.99
C LEU A 36 10.54 20.32 11.38
N GLY A 37 9.90 21.48 11.47
CA GLY A 37 8.60 21.73 10.84
C GLY A 37 8.62 21.54 9.32
N THR A 38 9.68 22.01 8.64
CA THR A 38 9.85 21.80 7.20
C THR A 38 9.96 20.31 6.84
N LEU A 39 10.62 19.51 7.69
CA LEU A 39 10.70 18.06 7.50
C LEU A 39 9.35 17.39 7.73
N ASP A 40 8.63 17.79 8.76
CA ASP A 40 7.27 17.28 9.05
C ASP A 40 6.30 17.61 7.91
N ASP A 41 6.33 18.85 7.41
CA ASP A 41 5.54 19.27 6.24
C ASP A 41 5.86 18.41 5.01
N LYS A 42 7.14 18.11 4.77
CA LYS A 42 7.57 17.25 3.66
C LYS A 42 7.04 15.82 3.82
N ILE A 43 7.12 15.27 5.02
CA ILE A 43 6.58 13.93 5.34
C ILE A 43 5.08 13.91 5.09
N GLU A 44 4.35 14.90 5.59
CA GLU A 44 2.89 14.98 5.43
C GLU A 44 2.48 15.16 3.95
N ASN A 45 3.19 16.02 3.20
CA ASN A 45 2.98 16.18 1.76
C ASN A 45 3.22 14.88 0.99
N ASN A 46 4.28 14.14 1.32
CA ASN A 46 4.57 12.85 0.70
C ASN A 46 3.45 11.82 1.02
N ARG A 47 2.94 11.79 2.25
CA ARG A 47 1.82 10.92 2.63
C ARG A 47 0.54 11.26 1.87
N LYS A 48 0.20 12.55 1.76
CA LYS A 48 -0.95 13.02 0.98
C LYS A 48 -0.82 12.66 -0.49
N THR A 49 0.36 12.87 -1.07
CA THR A 49 0.63 12.53 -2.46
C THR A 49 0.47 11.03 -2.70
N ALA A 50 1.05 10.18 -1.84
CA ALA A 50 0.92 8.73 -1.95
C ALA A 50 -0.56 8.29 -1.89
N LYS A 51 -1.34 8.83 -0.93
CA LYS A 51 -2.77 8.54 -0.81
C LYS A 51 -3.56 8.98 -2.04
N THR A 52 -3.23 10.15 -2.60
CA THR A 52 -3.88 10.65 -3.81
C THR A 52 -3.57 9.76 -5.02
N LEU A 53 -2.31 9.36 -5.20
CA LEU A 53 -1.90 8.47 -6.29
C LEU A 53 -2.56 7.09 -6.17
N GLU A 54 -2.68 6.55 -4.96
CA GLU A 54 -3.39 5.30 -4.69
C GLU A 54 -4.87 5.41 -5.06
N ALA A 55 -5.54 6.48 -4.64
CA ALA A 55 -6.94 6.73 -5.00
C ALA A 55 -7.14 6.89 -6.52
N MET A 56 -6.20 7.55 -7.20
CA MET A 56 -6.23 7.66 -8.66
C MET A 56 -6.07 6.31 -9.35
N ALA A 57 -5.13 5.48 -8.89
CA ALA A 57 -4.93 4.14 -9.43
C ALA A 57 -6.16 3.26 -9.23
N GLN A 58 -6.79 3.32 -8.05
CA GLN A 58 -8.04 2.60 -7.78
C GLN A 58 -9.18 3.08 -8.67
N ALA A 59 -9.33 4.39 -8.88
CA ALA A 59 -10.37 4.93 -9.77
C ALA A 59 -10.16 4.52 -11.22
N ILE A 60 -8.92 4.51 -11.71
CA ILE A 60 -8.58 4.03 -13.05
C ILE A 60 -8.91 2.54 -13.18
N PHE A 61 -8.49 1.73 -12.20
CA PHE A 61 -8.78 0.30 -12.19
C PHE A 61 -10.28 0.03 -12.21
N GLN A 62 -11.04 0.72 -11.36
CA GLN A 62 -12.49 0.61 -11.32
C GLN A 62 -13.12 0.93 -12.67
N SER A 63 -12.79 2.09 -13.23
CA SER A 63 -13.34 2.56 -14.52
C SER A 63 -12.99 1.61 -15.68
N TRP A 64 -11.74 1.13 -15.76
CA TRP A 64 -11.29 0.37 -16.94
C TRP A 64 -11.59 -1.12 -16.85
N PHE A 65 -11.52 -1.72 -15.66
CA PHE A 65 -11.53 -3.16 -15.45
C PHE A 65 -12.74 -3.70 -14.67
N VAL A 66 -13.55 -2.81 -14.11
CA VAL A 66 -14.78 -3.20 -13.40
C VAL A 66 -16.01 -2.62 -14.10
N ASP A 67 -15.99 -1.31 -14.38
CA ASP A 67 -17.11 -0.63 -15.05
C ASP A 67 -17.02 -0.74 -16.58
N PHE A 68 -15.84 -1.12 -17.11
CA PHE A 68 -15.54 -1.27 -18.54
C PHE A 68 -15.83 0.00 -19.37
N ASP A 69 -15.58 1.17 -18.79
CA ASP A 69 -15.84 2.46 -19.43
C ASP A 69 -15.20 2.60 -20.82
N PRO A 70 -13.97 2.12 -21.10
CA PRO A 70 -13.40 2.18 -22.44
C PRO A 70 -14.23 1.41 -23.48
N VAL A 71 -14.74 0.22 -23.13
CA VAL A 71 -15.56 -0.62 -24.01
C VAL A 71 -16.94 0.01 -24.18
N ARG A 72 -17.57 0.44 -23.10
CA ARG A 72 -18.89 1.09 -23.14
C ARG A 72 -18.88 2.38 -23.96
N ALA A 73 -17.81 3.17 -23.87
CA ALA A 73 -17.64 4.38 -24.65
C ALA A 73 -17.51 4.08 -26.17
N LYS A 74 -16.79 3.03 -26.55
CA LYS A 74 -16.72 2.55 -27.93
C LYS A 74 -18.09 2.09 -28.43
N MET A 75 -18.81 1.30 -27.63
CA MET A 75 -20.19 0.85 -27.96
C MET A 75 -21.17 2.01 -28.13
N ALA A 76 -21.00 3.08 -27.35
CA ALA A 76 -21.79 4.31 -27.46
C ALA A 76 -21.44 5.17 -28.69
N GLY A 77 -20.45 4.79 -29.48
CA GLY A 77 -20.00 5.55 -30.66
C GLY A 77 -19.26 6.83 -30.30
N GLU A 78 -18.72 6.95 -29.07
CA GLU A 78 -17.91 8.10 -28.70
C GLU A 78 -16.62 8.13 -29.52
N SER A 79 -16.18 9.34 -29.97
CA SER A 79 -14.96 9.45 -30.75
C SER A 79 -13.72 9.05 -29.93
N ARG A 80 -12.76 8.40 -30.59
CA ARG A 80 -11.48 7.97 -29.98
C ARG A 80 -10.80 9.09 -29.18
N GLU A 81 -10.75 10.31 -29.73
CA GLU A 81 -10.15 11.46 -29.10
C GLU A 81 -10.87 11.86 -27.81
N SER A 82 -12.23 11.81 -27.83
CA SER A 82 -13.06 12.09 -26.66
C SER A 82 -12.83 11.08 -25.55
N ILE A 83 -12.82 9.77 -25.88
CA ILE A 83 -12.55 8.69 -24.93
C ILE A 83 -11.16 8.89 -24.29
N CYS A 84 -10.14 9.08 -25.11
CA CYS A 84 -8.76 9.26 -24.63
C CYS A 84 -8.64 10.46 -23.69
N LYS A 85 -9.27 11.57 -24.02
CA LYS A 85 -9.27 12.78 -23.20
C LYS A 85 -10.01 12.60 -21.87
N ARG A 86 -11.19 11.97 -21.91
CA ARG A 86 -12.06 11.77 -20.74
C ARG A 86 -11.48 10.76 -19.77
N LEU A 87 -11.08 9.59 -20.27
CA LEU A 87 -10.55 8.50 -19.46
C LEU A 87 -9.05 8.61 -19.17
N LYS A 88 -8.36 9.63 -19.70
CA LYS A 88 -6.92 9.81 -19.56
C LYS A 88 -6.11 8.58 -20.02
N ILE A 89 -6.58 7.94 -21.08
CA ILE A 89 -5.99 6.78 -21.71
C ILE A 89 -5.30 7.18 -23.02
N THR A 90 -4.18 6.54 -23.35
CA THR A 90 -3.55 6.76 -24.64
C THR A 90 -4.26 5.97 -25.74
N PRO A 91 -4.18 6.39 -27.01
CA PRO A 91 -4.78 5.66 -28.11
C PRO A 91 -4.33 4.20 -28.19
N GLU A 92 -3.05 3.94 -27.94
CA GLU A 92 -2.46 2.59 -27.96
C GLU A 92 -3.04 1.69 -26.89
N ILE A 93 -3.28 2.25 -25.70
CA ILE A 93 -3.92 1.50 -24.60
C ILE A 93 -5.41 1.30 -24.88
N LEU A 94 -6.10 2.30 -25.47
CA LEU A 94 -7.51 2.17 -25.82
C LEU A 94 -7.70 1.04 -26.85
N ASP A 95 -6.76 0.84 -27.78
CA ASP A 95 -6.82 -0.21 -28.79
C ASP A 95 -6.72 -1.64 -28.21
N LEU A 96 -6.24 -1.79 -26.97
CA LEU A 96 -6.20 -3.07 -26.27
C LEU A 96 -7.59 -3.51 -25.76
N PHE A 97 -8.54 -2.58 -25.65
CA PHE A 97 -9.89 -2.88 -25.23
C PHE A 97 -10.75 -3.27 -26.43
N PRO A 98 -11.58 -4.34 -26.32
CA PRO A 98 -12.50 -4.72 -27.39
C PRO A 98 -13.60 -3.67 -27.58
N ASP A 99 -14.39 -3.85 -28.63
CA ASP A 99 -15.42 -2.89 -29.04
C ASP A 99 -16.81 -3.23 -28.49
N ARG A 100 -16.96 -4.38 -27.82
CA ARG A 100 -18.25 -4.83 -27.26
C ARG A 100 -18.11 -5.65 -26.00
N LEU A 101 -19.22 -5.74 -25.28
CA LEU A 101 -19.41 -6.64 -24.14
C LEU A 101 -20.13 -7.89 -24.58
N VAL A 102 -19.89 -9.00 -23.88
CA VAL A 102 -20.58 -10.30 -24.07
C VAL A 102 -21.05 -10.82 -22.71
N ASP A 103 -22.14 -11.60 -22.71
CA ASP A 103 -22.63 -12.20 -21.48
C ASP A 103 -21.69 -13.28 -20.93
N SER A 104 -21.56 -13.33 -19.63
CA SER A 104 -20.81 -14.36 -18.90
C SER A 104 -21.54 -14.78 -17.62
N GLU A 105 -21.00 -15.77 -16.91
CA GLU A 105 -21.53 -16.23 -15.61
C GLU A 105 -21.54 -15.14 -14.53
N LEU A 106 -20.69 -14.12 -14.64
CA LEU A 106 -20.57 -12.99 -13.71
C LEU A 106 -21.22 -11.70 -14.22
N GLY A 107 -21.95 -11.76 -15.34
CA GLY A 107 -22.52 -10.63 -16.03
C GLY A 107 -21.75 -10.27 -17.30
N GLU A 108 -21.97 -9.07 -17.83
CA GLU A 108 -21.30 -8.60 -19.04
C GLU A 108 -19.80 -8.39 -18.81
N ILE A 109 -19.00 -8.98 -19.69
CA ILE A 109 -17.54 -8.81 -19.72
C ILE A 109 -17.08 -8.39 -21.13
N PRO A 110 -15.89 -7.75 -21.28
CA PRO A 110 -15.33 -7.43 -22.59
C PRO A 110 -15.14 -8.68 -23.46
N GLU A 111 -15.44 -8.57 -24.75
CA GLU A 111 -15.25 -9.67 -25.70
C GLU A 111 -13.80 -10.18 -25.71
N GLY A 112 -13.64 -11.49 -25.69
CA GLY A 112 -12.33 -12.15 -25.61
C GLY A 112 -11.76 -12.28 -24.21
N TRP A 113 -12.45 -11.76 -23.20
CA TRP A 113 -12.10 -12.02 -21.80
C TRP A 113 -12.78 -13.30 -21.32
N GLU A 114 -12.12 -13.99 -20.38
CA GLU A 114 -12.59 -15.26 -19.84
C GLU A 114 -12.75 -15.15 -18.32
N VAL A 115 -13.83 -15.74 -17.80
CA VAL A 115 -13.99 -15.95 -16.37
C VAL A 115 -13.16 -17.16 -15.97
N ARG A 116 -12.20 -16.96 -15.07
CA ARG A 116 -11.30 -18.02 -14.58
C ARG A 116 -11.18 -17.99 -13.08
N SER A 117 -11.02 -19.16 -12.50
CA SER A 117 -10.73 -19.29 -11.07
C SER A 117 -9.31 -18.78 -10.75
N LEU A 118 -9.16 -18.03 -9.64
CA LEU A 118 -7.84 -17.56 -9.21
C LEU A 118 -6.87 -18.72 -8.98
N GLY A 119 -7.39 -19.88 -8.52
CA GLY A 119 -6.58 -21.08 -8.30
C GLY A 119 -5.96 -21.69 -9.57
N GLU A 120 -6.49 -21.36 -10.75
CA GLU A 120 -5.89 -21.77 -12.03
C GLU A 120 -4.71 -20.86 -12.44
N LEU A 121 -4.70 -19.62 -11.94
CA LEU A 121 -3.72 -18.60 -12.34
C LEU A 121 -2.55 -18.49 -11.37
N VAL A 122 -2.74 -18.88 -10.10
CA VAL A 122 -1.74 -18.71 -9.05
C VAL A 122 -1.50 -20.01 -8.28
N ASN A 123 -0.26 -20.25 -7.93
CA ASN A 123 0.11 -21.34 -7.02
C ASN A 123 0.33 -20.78 -5.63
N ILE A 124 -0.45 -21.24 -4.65
CA ILE A 124 -0.36 -20.78 -3.27
C ILE A 124 0.60 -21.68 -2.50
N ILE A 125 1.79 -21.15 -2.21
CA ILE A 125 2.77 -21.84 -1.39
C ILE A 125 2.62 -21.38 0.07
N LYS A 126 2.24 -22.30 0.94
CA LYS A 126 2.17 -22.05 2.38
C LYS A 126 3.57 -21.74 2.93
N GLY A 127 3.72 -20.59 3.58
CA GLY A 127 4.93 -20.26 4.32
C GLY A 127 5.15 -21.24 5.50
N ARG A 128 6.40 -21.32 5.96
CA ARG A 128 6.79 -22.11 7.12
C ARG A 128 6.56 -21.33 8.41
N SER A 129 6.02 -21.99 9.43
CA SER A 129 6.06 -21.48 10.80
C SER A 129 7.50 -21.46 11.32
N TYR A 130 7.85 -20.46 12.10
CA TYR A 130 9.17 -20.30 12.69
C TYR A 130 9.08 -20.06 14.19
N LYS A 131 10.12 -20.48 14.94
CA LYS A 131 10.27 -20.20 16.36
C LYS A 131 11.14 -18.95 16.54
N SER A 132 10.97 -18.24 17.66
CA SER A 132 11.77 -17.02 17.95
C SER A 132 13.27 -17.29 17.97
N GLU A 133 13.69 -18.49 18.36
CA GLU A 133 15.09 -18.93 18.41
C GLU A 133 15.73 -19.09 17.02
N GLU A 134 14.90 -19.21 15.97
CA GLU A 134 15.36 -19.31 14.58
C GLU A 134 15.66 -17.93 13.98
N LEU A 135 15.28 -16.86 14.66
CA LEU A 135 15.55 -15.51 14.20
C LEU A 135 17.00 -15.12 14.53
N SER A 136 17.72 -14.59 13.55
CA SER A 136 19.10 -14.11 13.69
C SER A 136 19.27 -12.75 13.04
N GLU A 137 20.31 -12.02 13.41
CA GLU A 137 20.70 -10.82 12.68
C GLU A 137 21.14 -11.21 11.26
N SER A 138 20.56 -10.55 10.26
CA SER A 138 20.83 -10.80 8.87
C SER A 138 20.50 -9.55 8.06
N GLU A 139 21.15 -9.39 6.92
CA GLU A 139 20.82 -8.36 5.94
C GLU A 139 19.43 -8.59 5.30
N THR A 140 18.93 -9.82 5.36
CA THR A 140 17.59 -10.16 4.84
C THR A 140 16.56 -10.08 5.96
N ALA A 141 15.43 -9.45 5.71
CA ALA A 141 14.35 -9.34 6.67
C ALA A 141 13.20 -10.31 6.37
N LEU A 142 12.61 -10.87 7.42
CA LEU A 142 11.40 -11.68 7.31
C LEU A 142 10.17 -10.78 7.28
N VAL A 143 9.42 -10.84 6.20
CA VAL A 143 8.12 -10.20 6.07
C VAL A 143 7.07 -11.01 6.82
N THR A 144 6.34 -10.38 7.73
CA THR A 144 5.27 -11.00 8.52
C THR A 144 3.97 -10.20 8.36
N LEU A 145 2.87 -10.70 8.92
CA LEU A 145 1.60 -9.94 8.93
C LEU A 145 1.73 -8.55 9.57
N LYS A 146 2.68 -8.35 10.48
CA LYS A 146 2.96 -7.03 11.07
C LYS A 146 3.57 -6.05 10.07
N SER A 147 4.12 -6.55 8.97
CA SER A 147 4.68 -5.73 7.90
C SER A 147 3.60 -5.12 6.99
N PHE A 148 2.33 -5.46 7.21
CA PHE A 148 1.20 -4.91 6.50
C PHE A 148 0.35 -4.06 7.43
N ALA A 149 -0.05 -2.87 6.98
CA ALA A 149 -1.00 -2.03 7.69
C ALA A 149 -2.43 -2.55 7.48
N ARG A 150 -3.30 -2.42 8.49
CA ARG A 150 -4.70 -2.88 8.40
C ARG A 150 -5.51 -2.18 7.30
N GLY A 151 -5.13 -0.95 6.94
CA GLY A 151 -5.75 -0.17 5.87
C GLY A 151 -5.00 -0.25 4.53
N GLY A 152 -4.13 -1.25 4.34
CA GLY A 152 -3.24 -1.34 3.18
C GLY A 152 -1.89 -0.66 3.42
N GLY A 153 -0.92 -0.97 2.56
CA GLY A 153 0.43 -0.42 2.62
C GLY A 153 1.40 -1.24 3.48
N TYR A 154 2.67 -0.93 3.30
CA TYR A 154 3.79 -1.64 3.90
C TYR A 154 4.31 -0.91 5.15
N ARG A 155 4.67 -1.69 6.17
CA ARG A 155 5.22 -1.21 7.43
C ARG A 155 6.61 -1.76 7.65
N VAL A 156 7.62 -0.90 7.57
CA VAL A 156 9.03 -1.26 7.80
C VAL A 156 9.27 -1.72 9.23
N ASP A 157 8.58 -1.10 10.21
CA ASP A 157 8.65 -1.46 11.63
C ASP A 157 8.08 -2.84 11.97
N GLY A 158 7.32 -3.43 11.03
CA GLY A 158 6.80 -4.79 11.14
C GLY A 158 7.75 -5.89 10.67
N LEU A 159 8.89 -5.53 10.07
CA LEU A 159 9.90 -6.50 9.66
C LEU A 159 10.55 -7.18 10.88
N LYS A 160 10.82 -8.45 10.73
CA LYS A 160 11.62 -9.21 11.67
C LYS A 160 12.98 -9.56 11.09
N ARG A 161 13.93 -9.87 11.96
CA ARG A 161 15.22 -10.43 11.56
C ARG A 161 14.99 -11.73 10.78
N SER A 162 15.84 -12.00 9.80
CA SER A 162 15.72 -13.18 8.96
C SER A 162 15.88 -14.47 9.76
N LEU A 163 15.32 -15.54 9.22
CA LEU A 163 15.56 -16.90 9.70
C LEU A 163 17.02 -17.30 9.43
N LYS A 164 17.64 -18.01 10.36
CA LYS A 164 18.91 -18.73 10.11
C LYS A 164 18.72 -19.62 8.89
N ASN A 165 19.63 -19.50 7.91
CA ASN A 165 19.59 -20.27 6.68
C ASN A 165 19.53 -21.78 7.00
N HIS A 166 18.36 -22.35 6.89
CA HIS A 166 18.19 -23.78 6.66
C HIS A 166 17.98 -23.94 5.15
N SER A 167 19.08 -24.03 4.43
CA SER A 167 19.08 -24.46 3.03
C SER A 167 18.55 -25.89 2.94
N LYS A 168 17.25 -26.05 2.90
CA LYS A 168 16.60 -27.17 2.26
C LYS A 168 15.88 -26.62 1.04
N SER A 169 16.63 -26.49 -0.05
CA SER A 169 16.06 -26.50 -1.37
C SER A 169 15.19 -27.75 -1.49
N ARG A 170 13.87 -27.57 -1.46
CA ARG A 170 13.01 -28.55 -2.10
C ARG A 170 13.05 -28.20 -3.58
N SER A 171 13.91 -28.92 -4.31
CA SER A 171 13.74 -29.12 -5.74
C SER A 171 12.35 -29.71 -5.97
N VAL A 172 11.59 -29.05 -6.81
CA VAL A 172 10.35 -29.53 -7.43
C VAL A 172 10.74 -30.54 -8.50
#